data_9f192de464d9181d414702184aca8cef
#
_entry.id   9f192de464d9181d414702184aca8cef
#
_cell.length_a   1.000
_cell.length_b   1.000
_cell.length_c   1.000
_cell.angle_alpha   90.00
_cell.angle_beta   90.00
_cell.angle_gamma   90.00
#
_symmetry.space_group_name_H-M   'P 1'
#
loop_
_entity.id
_entity.type
_entity.pdbx_description
1 polymer ?
#
loop_
_entity_poly.entity_id
_entity_poly.type
_entity_poly.pdbx_seq_one_letter_code
_entity_poly.pdbx_strand_id
1 'polypeptide(L)'
;GANSYRIVSSFTDTVEPLPDLPEIPPGPFFGAPMPVPTNGDAEHPFDSLAPNGRIWAADYDYGGEGVAYHDTGAINLGEAYRPDEAVDVQSSAEGYTMVGFFESGEWLEYTIDVAESGNYQMTLRTASASGVGGFISVESDCRKLTGNIPTPNTGGWDTWQDITVDIT
;
A
#
# COMPACT_ATOMS: atom_id res chain seq x y z
N GLY A 1 -3.00 17.39 -12.39
CA GLY A 1 -3.60 18.71 -12.41
C GLY A 1 -2.71 19.67 -11.67
N ALA A 2 -2.44 20.86 -12.25
CA ALA A 2 -1.60 21.85 -11.62
C ALA A 2 -2.34 22.49 -10.45
N ASN A 3 -1.77 22.45 -9.27
CA ASN A 3 -2.25 23.23 -8.14
C ASN A 3 -2.02 24.71 -8.44
N SER A 4 -3.09 25.48 -8.50
CA SER A 4 -3.05 26.91 -8.70
C SER A 4 -3.07 27.61 -7.34
N TYR A 5 -1.95 28.22 -6.94
CA TYR A 5 -1.87 29.06 -5.75
C TYR A 5 -2.11 30.52 -6.14
N ARG A 6 -3.02 31.19 -5.45
CA ARG A 6 -3.23 32.63 -5.58
C ARG A 6 -2.55 33.34 -4.43
N ILE A 7 -1.54 34.14 -4.72
CA ILE A 7 -0.94 35.04 -3.73
C ILE A 7 -1.76 36.32 -3.74
N VAL A 8 -2.36 36.66 -2.61
CA VAL A 8 -3.13 37.91 -2.44
C VAL A 8 -2.25 38.92 -1.73
N SER A 9 -2.11 40.09 -2.31
CA SER A 9 -1.19 41.14 -1.85
C SER A 9 -1.78 42.13 -0.84
N SER A 10 -2.97 41.94 -0.34
CA SER A 10 -3.59 42.84 0.65
C SER A 10 -4.01 42.06 1.91
N PHE A 11 -3.68 42.61 3.08
CA PHE A 11 -3.98 42.07 4.39
C PHE A 11 -5.48 42.13 4.81
N THR A 12 -6.36 42.53 3.91
CA THR A 12 -7.79 42.71 4.17
C THR A 12 -8.69 41.74 3.43
N ASP A 13 -8.11 40.87 2.59
CA ASP A 13 -8.93 39.88 1.89
C ASP A 13 -9.19 38.67 2.79
N THR A 14 -10.46 38.38 2.96
CA THR A 14 -10.90 37.09 3.49
C THR A 14 -10.42 36.03 2.50
N VAL A 15 -9.53 35.14 2.96
CA VAL A 15 -9.14 33.97 2.19
C VAL A 15 -10.40 33.14 2.02
N GLU A 16 -10.96 33.14 0.80
CA GLU A 16 -12.00 32.17 0.51
C GLU A 16 -11.40 30.77 0.68
N PRO A 17 -12.07 29.86 1.40
CA PRO A 17 -11.61 28.48 1.47
C PRO A 17 -11.47 27.97 0.04
N LEU A 18 -10.37 27.28 -0.24
CA LEU A 18 -10.21 26.58 -1.51
C LEU A 18 -11.42 25.64 -1.66
N PRO A 19 -11.99 25.55 -2.88
CA PRO A 19 -13.02 24.57 -3.12
C PRO A 19 -12.47 23.20 -2.72
N ASP A 20 -13.23 22.48 -1.89
CA ASP A 20 -12.89 21.12 -1.52
C ASP A 20 -12.61 20.34 -2.80
N LEU A 21 -11.42 19.76 -2.89
CA LEU A 21 -11.14 18.81 -3.95
C LEU A 21 -12.18 17.69 -3.82
N PRO A 22 -12.75 17.21 -4.94
CA PRO A 22 -13.69 16.11 -4.88
C PRO A 22 -13.02 14.96 -4.11
N GLU A 23 -13.60 14.60 -2.97
CA GLU A 23 -13.14 13.44 -2.22
C GLU A 23 -13.24 12.22 -3.13
N ILE A 24 -12.14 11.46 -3.21
CA ILE A 24 -12.16 10.18 -3.89
C ILE A 24 -12.99 9.26 -2.99
N PRO A 25 -14.12 8.71 -3.47
CA PRO A 25 -14.94 7.86 -2.62
C PRO A 25 -14.17 6.61 -2.20
N PRO A 26 -14.46 6.05 -1.01
CA PRO A 26 -13.89 4.78 -0.60
C PRO A 26 -14.12 3.69 -1.65
N GLY A 27 -13.11 2.89 -1.93
CA GLY A 27 -13.20 1.77 -2.85
C GLY A 27 -11.87 1.34 -3.45
N PRO A 28 -11.91 0.35 -4.34
CA PRO A 28 -10.73 -0.23 -4.97
C PRO A 28 -9.84 0.82 -5.62
N PHE A 29 -8.54 0.71 -5.45
CA PHE A 29 -7.55 1.65 -6.01
C PHE A 29 -7.72 1.90 -7.52
N PHE A 30 -7.95 0.87 -8.31
CA PHE A 30 -8.19 0.99 -9.75
C PHE A 30 -9.65 1.25 -10.14
N GLY A 31 -10.55 1.54 -9.20
CA GLY A 31 -11.99 1.66 -9.42
C GLY A 31 -12.70 0.32 -9.68
N ALA A 32 -11.97 -0.78 -9.59
CA ALA A 32 -12.46 -2.16 -9.70
C ALA A 32 -11.54 -3.08 -8.88
N PRO A 33 -12.06 -4.23 -8.38
CA PRO A 33 -11.25 -5.21 -7.68
C PRO A 33 -10.04 -5.66 -8.50
N MET A 34 -8.88 -5.81 -7.86
CA MET A 34 -7.68 -6.33 -8.51
C MET A 34 -7.83 -7.84 -8.77
N PRO A 35 -7.67 -8.32 -10.01
CA PRO A 35 -7.84 -9.74 -10.32
C PRO A 35 -6.69 -10.59 -9.77
N VAL A 36 -7.04 -11.70 -9.12
CA VAL A 36 -6.09 -12.74 -8.70
C VAL A 36 -6.40 -14.02 -9.48
N PRO A 37 -5.69 -14.28 -10.59
CA PRO A 37 -5.93 -15.45 -11.43
C PRO A 37 -5.42 -16.73 -10.75
N THR A 38 -5.97 -17.89 -11.14
CA THR A 38 -5.56 -19.21 -10.62
C THR A 38 -4.12 -19.59 -10.98
N ASN A 39 -3.60 -19.03 -12.06
CA ASN A 39 -2.23 -19.23 -12.54
C ASN A 39 -1.48 -17.91 -12.45
N GLY A 40 -1.20 -17.47 -11.24
CA GLY A 40 -0.38 -16.26 -11.04
C GLY A 40 0.94 -16.40 -11.80
N ASP A 41 1.18 -15.52 -12.77
CA ASP A 41 2.43 -15.50 -13.51
C ASP A 41 3.51 -14.85 -12.65
N ALA A 42 4.30 -15.70 -12.01
CA ALA A 42 5.43 -15.26 -11.20
C ALA A 42 6.67 -14.91 -12.05
N GLU A 43 6.62 -15.06 -13.37
CA GLU A 43 7.81 -14.92 -14.22
C GLU A 43 8.25 -13.46 -14.44
N HIS A 44 7.37 -12.47 -14.13
CA HIS A 44 7.71 -11.06 -14.31
C HIS A 44 7.51 -10.26 -13.01
N PRO A 45 8.43 -10.41 -12.05
CA PRO A 45 8.30 -9.78 -10.73
C PRO A 45 8.23 -8.26 -10.75
N PHE A 46 8.50 -7.59 -11.86
CA PHE A 46 8.57 -6.12 -11.93
C PHE A 46 7.81 -5.50 -13.10
N ASP A 47 6.99 -6.28 -13.81
CA ASP A 47 6.19 -5.71 -14.89
C ASP A 47 4.98 -4.96 -14.29
N SER A 48 5.09 -3.65 -14.28
CA SER A 48 4.27 -2.71 -13.51
C SER A 48 2.81 -2.61 -13.94
N LEU A 49 2.36 -3.34 -14.93
CA LEU A 49 1.03 -3.19 -15.51
C LEU A 49 0.29 -4.52 -15.74
N ALA A 50 0.88 -5.63 -15.38
CA ALA A 50 0.22 -6.91 -15.58
C ALA A 50 -0.65 -7.25 -14.36
N PRO A 51 -1.96 -7.38 -14.53
CA PRO A 51 -2.88 -7.82 -13.49
C PRO A 51 -2.78 -9.34 -13.24
N ASN A 52 -1.56 -9.86 -13.10
CA ASN A 52 -1.31 -11.29 -13.03
C ASN A 52 -1.11 -11.77 -11.59
N GLY A 53 -2.00 -11.35 -10.70
CA GLY A 53 -1.94 -11.76 -9.31
C GLY A 53 -0.91 -11.01 -8.47
N ARG A 54 -0.34 -9.90 -9.00
CA ARG A 54 0.54 -9.03 -8.24
C ARG A 54 -0.24 -7.85 -7.68
N ILE A 55 -0.01 -7.58 -6.40
CA ILE A 55 -0.53 -6.42 -5.69
C ILE A 55 0.66 -5.60 -5.23
N TRP A 56 0.74 -4.35 -5.68
CA TRP A 56 1.72 -3.41 -5.15
C TRP A 56 1.25 -2.91 -3.79
N ALA A 57 2.12 -2.91 -2.80
CA ALA A 57 1.75 -2.47 -1.46
C ALA A 57 1.25 -1.02 -1.42
N ALA A 58 1.72 -0.16 -2.31
CA ALA A 58 1.28 1.22 -2.42
C ALA A 58 -0.08 1.42 -3.12
N ASP A 59 -0.63 0.38 -3.75
CA ASP A 59 -1.93 0.42 -4.45
C ASP A 59 -3.09 -0.05 -3.54
N TYR A 60 -3.01 0.25 -2.24
CA TYR A 60 -4.10 0.03 -1.30
C TYR A 60 -5.33 0.88 -1.66
N ASP A 61 -6.50 0.46 -1.19
CA ASP A 61 -7.78 1.06 -1.52
C ASP A 61 -7.86 2.55 -1.14
N TYR A 62 -8.84 3.26 -1.67
CA TYR A 62 -9.20 4.62 -1.26
C TYR A 62 -10.22 4.58 -0.14
N GLY A 63 -10.16 5.56 0.76
CA GLY A 63 -11.11 5.68 1.85
C GLY A 63 -10.52 6.38 3.07
N GLY A 64 -9.22 6.60 3.07
CA GLY A 64 -8.50 7.28 4.14
C GLY A 64 -8.33 6.44 5.40
N GLU A 65 -7.85 7.10 6.44
CA GLU A 65 -7.57 6.54 7.76
C GLU A 65 -8.79 5.86 8.37
N GLY A 66 -8.60 4.65 8.88
CA GLY A 66 -9.63 3.84 9.51
C GLY A 66 -10.61 3.17 8.54
N VAL A 67 -10.48 3.37 7.23
CA VAL A 67 -11.31 2.76 6.18
C VAL A 67 -10.47 1.95 5.20
N ALA A 68 -9.45 2.53 4.60
CA ALA A 68 -8.57 1.89 3.65
C ALA A 68 -7.19 1.56 4.22
N TYR A 69 -6.84 2.23 5.30
CA TYR A 69 -5.60 1.98 6.02
C TYR A 69 -5.69 2.47 7.47
N HIS A 70 -4.74 2.07 8.26
CA HIS A 70 -4.39 2.70 9.53
C HIS A 70 -2.88 2.90 9.58
N ASP A 71 -2.49 4.14 9.83
CA ASP A 71 -1.12 4.54 10.00
C ASP A 71 -0.94 5.26 11.34
N THR A 72 0.15 5.00 12.05
CA THR A 72 0.44 5.64 13.34
C THR A 72 0.93 7.06 13.20
N GLY A 73 1.40 7.42 12.00
CA GLY A 73 1.77 8.76 11.59
C GLY A 73 0.57 9.58 11.10
N ALA A 74 0.79 10.84 10.82
CA ALA A 74 -0.23 11.74 10.26
C ALA A 74 0.14 12.23 8.85
N ILE A 75 1.31 11.88 8.35
CA ILE A 75 1.84 12.32 7.06
C ILE A 75 2.68 11.19 6.45
N ASN A 76 2.71 11.13 5.13
CA ASN A 76 3.59 10.23 4.39
C ASN A 76 5.06 10.70 4.49
N LEU A 77 5.85 10.04 5.34
CA LEU A 77 7.28 10.34 5.54
C LEU A 77 8.13 9.95 4.32
N GLY A 78 7.63 9.07 3.47
CA GLY A 78 8.31 8.67 2.24
C GLY A 78 8.20 9.68 1.12
N GLU A 79 7.28 10.63 1.21
CA GLU A 79 7.06 11.77 0.30
C GLU A 79 6.84 11.36 -1.19
N ALA A 80 6.65 10.07 -1.47
CA ALA A 80 6.39 9.56 -2.81
C ALA A 80 4.96 9.05 -2.88
N TYR A 81 4.34 9.12 -4.07
CA TYR A 81 3.08 8.44 -4.35
C TYR A 81 1.99 8.60 -3.25
N ARG A 82 0.80 9.13 -3.57
CA ARG A 82 -0.28 9.40 -2.60
C ARG A 82 0.13 10.37 -1.46
N PRO A 83 0.66 11.57 -1.78
CA PRO A 83 1.27 12.46 -0.78
C PRO A 83 0.27 13.08 0.20
N ASP A 84 -1.02 12.98 -0.08
CA ASP A 84 -2.11 13.55 0.75
C ASP A 84 -2.65 12.52 1.77
N GLU A 85 -2.04 11.35 1.85
CA GLU A 85 -2.40 10.28 2.79
C GLU A 85 -1.27 10.04 3.79
N ALA A 86 -1.56 9.32 4.88
CA ALA A 86 -0.61 9.13 5.96
C ALA A 86 0.38 7.99 5.69
N VAL A 87 -0.03 6.98 4.92
CA VAL A 87 0.82 5.80 4.65
C VAL A 87 2.16 6.19 4.07
N ASP A 88 3.22 5.70 4.67
CA ASP A 88 4.59 6.00 4.30
C ASP A 88 5.00 5.30 3.01
N VAL A 89 4.90 5.98 1.88
CA VAL A 89 5.28 5.46 0.57
C VAL A 89 6.53 6.15 0.06
N GLN A 90 7.53 5.38 -0.31
CA GLN A 90 8.79 5.89 -0.83
C GLN A 90 9.21 5.15 -2.12
N SER A 91 10.18 5.73 -2.83
CA SER A 91 10.79 5.09 -3.99
C SER A 91 11.89 4.13 -3.55
N SER A 92 11.88 2.91 -4.06
CA SER A 92 12.94 1.94 -3.85
C SER A 92 14.13 2.18 -4.80
N ALA A 93 15.30 1.66 -4.43
CA ALA A 93 16.47 1.66 -5.32
C ALA A 93 16.25 0.80 -6.59
N GLU A 94 15.29 -0.12 -6.57
CA GLU A 94 14.92 -0.95 -7.72
C GLU A 94 13.94 -0.23 -8.69
N GLY A 95 13.53 1.02 -8.38
CA GLY A 95 12.76 1.88 -9.27
C GLY A 95 11.25 1.71 -9.20
N TYR A 96 10.71 1.10 -8.15
CA TYR A 96 9.28 1.03 -7.87
C TYR A 96 8.93 1.72 -6.55
N THR A 97 7.63 1.94 -6.30
CA THR A 97 7.11 2.44 -5.03
C THR A 97 6.98 1.30 -4.02
N MET A 98 7.28 1.59 -2.77
CA MET A 98 7.16 0.66 -1.66
C MET A 98 6.51 1.34 -0.46
N VAL A 99 5.82 0.60 0.38
CA VAL A 99 5.43 1.03 1.71
C VAL A 99 6.62 0.82 2.64
N GLY A 100 7.02 1.88 3.32
CA GLY A 100 8.13 1.89 4.29
C GLY A 100 7.65 2.27 5.67
N PHE A 101 8.56 2.34 6.63
CA PHE A 101 8.31 2.75 8.02
C PHE A 101 7.14 2.03 8.72
N PHE A 102 6.75 0.85 8.23
CA PHE A 102 5.58 0.12 8.67
C PHE A 102 5.72 -0.32 10.13
N GLU A 103 4.85 0.18 11.00
CA GLU A 103 4.91 -0.01 12.44
C GLU A 103 3.86 -1.03 12.94
N SER A 104 3.97 -1.36 14.23
CA SER A 104 3.04 -2.32 14.84
C SER A 104 1.64 -1.71 15.01
N GLY A 105 0.64 -2.36 14.46
CA GLY A 105 -0.76 -1.94 14.51
C GLY A 105 -1.26 -1.34 13.20
N GLU A 106 -0.37 -1.00 12.29
CA GLU A 106 -0.74 -0.49 10.97
C GLU A 106 -1.29 -1.59 10.07
N TRP A 107 -2.17 -1.18 9.16
CA TRP A 107 -2.77 -2.07 8.18
C TRP A 107 -3.15 -1.33 6.90
N LEU A 108 -3.22 -2.09 5.80
CA LEU A 108 -3.65 -1.64 4.49
C LEU A 108 -4.74 -2.56 3.97
N GLU A 109 -5.74 -2.01 3.29
CA GLU A 109 -6.83 -2.76 2.69
C GLU A 109 -6.70 -2.81 1.17
N TYR A 110 -7.06 -3.97 0.61
CA TYR A 110 -7.04 -4.20 -0.83
C TYR A 110 -8.29 -4.94 -1.25
N THR A 111 -9.04 -4.38 -2.16
CA THR A 111 -10.18 -5.08 -2.78
C THR A 111 -9.67 -5.93 -3.93
N ILE A 112 -9.81 -7.24 -3.82
CA ILE A 112 -9.36 -8.21 -4.82
C ILE A 112 -10.52 -9.07 -5.33
N ASP A 113 -10.39 -9.55 -6.57
CA ASP A 113 -11.31 -10.53 -7.19
C ASP A 113 -10.56 -11.83 -7.44
N VAL A 114 -10.84 -12.84 -6.62
CA VAL A 114 -10.19 -14.14 -6.69
C VAL A 114 -10.98 -15.03 -7.66
N ALA A 115 -10.37 -15.42 -8.77
CA ALA A 115 -11.03 -16.13 -9.87
C ALA A 115 -11.66 -17.46 -9.45
N GLU A 116 -11.07 -18.19 -8.53
CA GLU A 116 -11.58 -19.47 -8.03
C GLU A 116 -11.33 -19.62 -6.53
N SER A 117 -12.24 -20.24 -5.83
CA SER A 117 -12.02 -20.61 -4.44
C SER A 117 -10.98 -21.72 -4.34
N GLY A 118 -10.06 -21.61 -3.40
CA GLY A 118 -9.01 -22.61 -3.22
C GLY A 118 -7.89 -22.16 -2.29
N ASN A 119 -6.86 -22.98 -2.24
CA ASN A 119 -5.63 -22.62 -1.54
C ASN A 119 -4.72 -21.87 -2.50
N TYR A 120 -4.15 -20.78 -2.01
CA TYR A 120 -3.22 -19.94 -2.76
C TYR A 120 -1.87 -19.86 -2.06
N GLN A 121 -0.86 -19.55 -2.82
CA GLN A 121 0.44 -19.22 -2.28
C GLN A 121 0.71 -17.74 -2.55
N MET A 122 1.04 -17.01 -1.50
CA MET A 122 1.39 -15.59 -1.57
C MET A 122 2.88 -15.42 -1.32
N THR A 123 3.52 -14.61 -2.15
CA THR A 123 4.90 -14.19 -1.95
C THR A 123 4.93 -12.72 -1.59
N LEU A 124 5.48 -12.41 -0.43
CA LEU A 124 5.74 -11.05 0.05
C LEU A 124 7.19 -10.68 -0.20
N ARG A 125 7.43 -9.55 -0.87
CA ARG A 125 8.76 -9.00 -1.02
C ARG A 125 9.02 -7.98 0.07
N THR A 126 9.96 -8.24 0.96
CA THR A 126 10.23 -7.45 2.16
C THR A 126 11.69 -7.06 2.29
N ALA A 127 11.95 -5.93 2.96
CA ALA A 127 13.27 -5.48 3.35
C ALA A 127 13.25 -4.99 4.81
N SER A 128 14.29 -5.28 5.58
CA SER A 128 14.44 -4.79 6.94
C SER A 128 15.91 -4.73 7.33
N ALA A 129 16.34 -3.58 7.85
CA ALA A 129 17.69 -3.40 8.40
C ALA A 129 17.77 -3.67 9.91
N SER A 130 16.65 -3.68 10.60
CA SER A 130 16.63 -3.94 12.04
C SER A 130 16.66 -5.44 12.33
N GLY A 131 17.40 -5.83 13.33
CA GLY A 131 17.57 -7.25 13.70
C GLY A 131 16.34 -7.93 14.28
N VAL A 132 15.25 -7.20 14.47
CA VAL A 132 13.96 -7.74 14.91
C VAL A 132 12.92 -7.27 13.91
N GLY A 133 12.63 -8.11 12.94
CA GLY A 133 11.48 -7.92 12.08
C GLY A 133 10.18 -8.04 12.90
N GLY A 134 9.14 -7.37 12.45
CA GLY A 134 7.80 -7.55 12.97
C GLY A 134 7.16 -8.83 12.41
N PHE A 135 5.84 -8.85 12.51
CA PHE A 135 5.03 -9.88 11.90
C PHE A 135 3.99 -9.21 11.00
N ILE A 136 3.75 -9.80 9.84
CA ILE A 136 2.65 -9.45 8.95
C ILE A 136 1.61 -10.56 9.05
N SER A 137 0.34 -10.25 8.94
CA SER A 137 -0.74 -11.22 8.75
C SER A 137 -1.65 -10.76 7.63
N VAL A 138 -2.29 -11.71 6.96
CA VAL A 138 -3.33 -11.43 5.96
C VAL A 138 -4.67 -11.86 6.54
N GLU A 139 -5.65 -11.01 6.40
CA GLU A 139 -7.00 -11.19 6.93
C GLU A 139 -8.03 -10.91 5.84
N SER A 140 -9.17 -11.54 5.90
CA SER A 140 -10.36 -11.24 5.10
C SER A 140 -11.60 -11.51 5.93
N ASP A 141 -12.59 -10.61 5.86
CA ASP A 141 -13.85 -10.73 6.61
C ASP A 141 -13.65 -11.01 8.12
N CYS A 142 -12.70 -10.30 8.74
CA CYS A 142 -12.31 -10.48 10.15
C CYS A 142 -11.77 -11.89 10.46
N ARG A 143 -11.33 -12.63 9.45
CA ARG A 143 -10.74 -13.95 9.57
C ARG A 143 -9.28 -13.92 9.11
N LYS A 144 -8.40 -14.47 9.94
CA LYS A 144 -7.00 -14.65 9.54
C LYS A 144 -6.90 -15.73 8.47
N LEU A 145 -6.32 -15.37 7.34
CA LEU A 145 -5.99 -16.29 6.25
C LEU A 145 -4.58 -16.85 6.40
N THR A 146 -3.72 -16.16 7.17
CA THR A 146 -2.38 -16.62 7.51
C THR A 146 -2.15 -16.57 9.00
N GLY A 147 -1.13 -17.27 9.48
CA GLY A 147 -0.53 -16.99 10.79
C GLY A 147 0.29 -15.71 10.76
N ASN A 148 1.00 -15.44 11.84
CA ASN A 148 1.98 -14.37 11.89
C ASN A 148 3.19 -14.73 11.02
N ILE A 149 3.44 -13.97 9.97
CA ILE A 149 4.53 -14.13 9.00
C ILE A 149 5.71 -13.28 9.51
N PRO A 150 6.80 -13.87 9.98
CA PRO A 150 7.94 -13.09 10.46
C PRO A 150 8.63 -12.39 9.30
N THR A 151 8.91 -11.10 9.45
CA THR A 151 9.75 -10.35 8.51
C THR A 151 11.22 -10.55 8.88
N PRO A 152 12.06 -11.10 7.99
CA PRO A 152 13.46 -11.35 8.28
C PRO A 152 14.28 -10.05 8.34
N ASN A 153 15.38 -10.08 9.07
CA ASN A 153 16.43 -9.09 8.88
C ASN A 153 17.14 -9.38 7.57
N THR A 154 16.95 -8.50 6.58
CA THR A 154 17.57 -8.64 5.27
C THR A 154 18.94 -7.95 5.16
N GLY A 155 19.34 -7.20 6.20
CA GLY A 155 20.61 -6.49 6.24
C GLY A 155 20.57 -5.06 5.69
N GLY A 156 19.43 -4.60 5.20
CA GLY A 156 19.28 -3.24 4.68
C GLY A 156 17.84 -2.93 4.28
N TRP A 157 17.48 -1.63 4.24
CA TRP A 157 16.13 -1.17 3.89
C TRP A 157 15.82 -1.32 2.38
N ASP A 158 16.85 -1.49 1.55
CA ASP A 158 16.76 -1.79 0.12
C ASP A 158 17.38 -3.16 -0.23
N THR A 159 17.58 -4.00 0.77
CA THR A 159 18.02 -5.39 0.58
C THR A 159 16.79 -6.29 0.68
N TRP A 160 16.30 -6.75 -0.46
CA TRP A 160 15.01 -7.42 -0.56
C TRP A 160 15.11 -8.93 -0.41
N GLN A 161 14.13 -9.52 0.25
CA GLN A 161 13.93 -10.95 0.37
C GLN A 161 12.46 -11.30 0.18
N ASP A 162 12.22 -12.40 -0.53
CA ASP A 162 10.88 -12.94 -0.74
C ASP A 162 10.54 -13.95 0.37
N ILE A 163 9.33 -13.83 0.90
CA ILE A 163 8.74 -14.74 1.88
C ILE A 163 7.50 -15.35 1.24
N THR A 164 7.45 -16.67 1.15
CA THR A 164 6.30 -17.36 0.57
C THR A 164 5.48 -18.06 1.68
N VAL A 165 4.17 -17.87 1.65
CA VAL A 165 3.22 -18.43 2.62
C VAL A 165 1.97 -18.96 1.93
N ASP A 166 1.34 -19.96 2.52
CA ASP A 166 0.07 -20.49 2.06
C ASP A 166 -1.09 -19.68 2.64
N ILE A 167 -2.09 -19.40 1.81
CA ILE A 167 -3.36 -18.77 2.14
C ILE A 167 -4.45 -19.85 2.01
N THR A 168 -5.19 -20.10 3.08
CA THR A 168 -6.22 -21.15 3.15
C THR A 168 -7.55 -20.64 3.68
#